data_72bb3cc98e97268ec6b9bee13437c5e9
#
_entry.id   72bb3cc98e97268ec6b9bee13437c5e9
#
_cell.length_a   1.000
_cell.length_b   1.000
_cell.length_c   1.000
_cell.angle_alpha   90.00
_cell.angle_beta   90.00
_cell.angle_gamma   90.00
#
_symmetry.space_group_name_H-M   'P 1'
#
loop_
_entity.id
_entity.type
_entity.pdbx_description
1 polymer ?
#
loop_
_entity_poly.entity_id
_entity_poly.type
_entity_poly.pdbx_seq_one_letter_code
_entity_poly.pdbx_strand_id
1 'polypeptide(L)'
;PGQFVMIKKNIGPSCWAYPYMIQREREDGFTVYAAKGTSLFDACPGLPVVVWGPSGKAVSVDRDAVVVTEPAAAFLATPFLNRNPSCKFIALTSRENAGLMSGYANGSYVESVDEAGALLREMKASTVIGALNMDTVRALVAAGVSRRSVMAFASTKISCGVDGCKSCYLHSPELPLGLSVCCNGPYLPYDKIDFEANVRCFHAFE
;
A
#
# COMPACT_ATOMS: atom_id res chain seq x y z
N PRO A 1 -8.34 0.88 7.01
CA PRO A 1 -7.63 0.92 5.71
C PRO A 1 -6.38 0.04 5.71
N GLY A 2 -5.78 -0.19 4.50
CA GLY A 2 -4.58 -1.00 4.36
C GLY A 2 -4.83 -2.50 4.19
N GLN A 3 -6.06 -2.96 4.18
CA GLN A 3 -6.43 -4.35 3.89
C GLN A 3 -6.80 -4.53 2.41
N PHE A 4 -6.80 -5.78 1.96
CA PHE A 4 -7.14 -6.16 0.59
C PHE A 4 -8.06 -7.38 0.55
N VAL A 5 -8.65 -7.61 -0.59
CA VAL A 5 -9.38 -8.84 -0.92
C VAL A 5 -8.70 -9.54 -2.09
N MET A 6 -8.80 -10.85 -2.10
CA MET A 6 -8.43 -11.65 -3.26
C MET A 6 -9.66 -11.80 -4.15
N ILE A 7 -9.54 -11.48 -5.42
CA ILE A 7 -10.63 -11.59 -6.39
C ILE A 7 -10.20 -12.44 -7.58
N LYS A 8 -11.07 -13.38 -7.94
CA LYS A 8 -10.94 -14.24 -9.12
C LYS A 8 -12.20 -14.13 -9.96
N LYS A 9 -12.07 -13.96 -11.27
CA LYS A 9 -13.22 -14.12 -12.19
C LYS A 9 -13.69 -15.58 -12.15
N ASN A 10 -14.99 -15.80 -12.01
CA ASN A 10 -15.60 -17.13 -12.03
C ASN A 10 -16.04 -17.54 -13.43
N ILE A 11 -15.30 -17.12 -14.45
CA ILE A 11 -15.52 -17.44 -15.86
C ILE A 11 -14.19 -17.76 -16.55
N GLY A 12 -14.22 -18.69 -17.49
CA GLY A 12 -13.05 -19.08 -18.28
C GLY A 12 -12.01 -19.92 -17.51
N PRO A 13 -10.89 -20.21 -18.13
CA PRO A 13 -9.87 -21.13 -17.61
C PRO A 13 -8.94 -20.47 -16.55
N SER A 14 -9.12 -19.20 -16.23
CA SER A 14 -8.26 -18.52 -15.25
C SER A 14 -8.45 -19.11 -13.86
N CYS A 15 -7.38 -19.69 -13.33
CA CYS A 15 -7.34 -20.22 -11.96
C CYS A 15 -6.74 -19.21 -10.95
N TRP A 16 -6.22 -18.09 -11.42
CA TRP A 16 -5.50 -17.11 -10.58
C TRP A 16 -6.43 -16.07 -10.00
N ALA A 17 -6.23 -15.79 -8.70
CA ALA A 17 -6.79 -14.64 -8.02
C ALA A 17 -5.72 -13.56 -7.86
N TYR A 18 -6.17 -12.33 -7.79
CA TYR A 18 -5.31 -11.17 -7.61
C TYR A 18 -5.73 -10.38 -6.36
N PRO A 19 -4.77 -9.77 -5.64
CA PRO A 19 -5.07 -8.91 -4.52
C PRO A 19 -5.54 -7.53 -5.02
N TYR A 20 -6.62 -7.04 -4.42
CA TYR A 20 -7.15 -5.70 -4.67
C TYR A 20 -7.34 -4.96 -3.35
N MET A 21 -6.73 -3.79 -3.22
CA MET A 21 -6.87 -2.96 -2.03
C MET A 21 -8.31 -2.48 -1.87
N ILE A 22 -8.86 -2.65 -0.67
CA ILE A 22 -10.18 -2.13 -0.31
C ILE A 22 -10.08 -0.61 -0.22
N GLN A 23 -10.81 0.08 -1.10
CA GLN A 23 -10.83 1.54 -1.17
C GLN A 23 -11.86 2.16 -0.22
N ARG A 24 -13.04 1.57 -0.17
CA ARG A 24 -14.14 1.94 0.71
C ARG A 24 -14.97 0.72 1.05
N GLU A 25 -15.43 0.66 2.27
CA GLU A 25 -16.45 -0.28 2.74
C GLU A 25 -17.82 0.39 2.68
N ARG A 26 -18.85 -0.39 2.40
CA ARG A 26 -20.27 -0.02 2.38
C ARG A 26 -21.07 -1.09 3.10
N GLU A 27 -22.32 -0.82 3.42
CA GLU A 27 -23.22 -1.81 4.06
C GLU A 27 -23.45 -3.04 3.18
N ASP A 28 -23.49 -2.85 1.86
CA ASP A 28 -23.76 -3.87 0.85
C ASP A 28 -22.51 -4.40 0.15
N GLY A 29 -21.32 -3.97 0.54
CA GLY A 29 -20.09 -4.42 -0.10
C GLY A 29 -18.88 -3.50 0.08
N PHE A 30 -18.01 -3.50 -0.91
CA PHE A 30 -16.80 -2.69 -0.92
C PHE A 30 -16.43 -2.25 -2.34
N THR A 31 -15.59 -1.23 -2.43
CA THR A 31 -15.00 -0.83 -3.71
C THR A 31 -13.50 -1.14 -3.72
N VAL A 32 -12.99 -1.52 -4.90
CA VAL A 32 -11.57 -1.71 -5.17
C VAL A 32 -11.13 -0.85 -6.35
N TYR A 33 -9.85 -0.57 -6.42
CA TYR A 33 -9.24 0.03 -7.59
C TYR A 33 -8.72 -1.07 -8.52
N ALA A 34 -9.13 -1.04 -9.78
CA ALA A 34 -8.63 -1.95 -10.81
C ALA A 34 -7.86 -1.13 -11.86
N ALA A 35 -6.53 -1.26 -11.88
CA ALA A 35 -5.70 -0.60 -12.86
C ALA A 35 -5.87 -1.23 -14.25
N LYS A 36 -5.58 -0.44 -15.30
CA LYS A 36 -5.53 -0.94 -16.69
C LYS A 36 -4.56 -2.12 -16.78
N GLY A 37 -4.97 -3.18 -17.46
CA GLY A 37 -4.20 -4.42 -17.58
C GLY A 37 -4.42 -5.43 -16.45
N THR A 38 -5.14 -5.08 -15.37
CA THR A 38 -5.54 -6.05 -14.34
C THR A 38 -6.76 -6.86 -14.80
N SER A 39 -6.94 -8.04 -14.20
CA SER A 39 -8.02 -8.97 -14.60
C SER A 39 -9.43 -8.39 -14.43
N LEU A 40 -9.62 -7.38 -13.58
CA LEU A 40 -10.93 -6.74 -13.33
C LEU A 40 -11.13 -5.43 -14.09
N PHE A 41 -10.13 -4.91 -14.79
CA PHE A 41 -10.24 -3.58 -15.43
C PHE A 41 -11.41 -3.50 -16.42
N ASP A 42 -11.57 -4.54 -17.25
CA ASP A 42 -12.63 -4.62 -18.26
C ASP A 42 -13.88 -5.41 -17.75
N ALA A 43 -14.05 -5.50 -16.43
CA ALA A 43 -15.18 -6.22 -15.86
C ALA A 43 -16.51 -5.48 -16.09
N CYS A 44 -17.49 -6.17 -16.64
CA CYS A 44 -18.85 -5.64 -16.79
C CYS A 44 -19.68 -5.86 -15.52
N PRO A 45 -20.69 -5.02 -15.25
CA PRO A 45 -21.67 -5.27 -14.20
C PRO A 45 -22.30 -6.66 -14.34
N GLY A 46 -22.45 -7.37 -13.23
CA GLY A 46 -22.99 -8.73 -13.20
C GLY A 46 -21.95 -9.84 -13.46
N LEU A 47 -20.68 -9.50 -13.70
CA LEU A 47 -19.63 -10.50 -13.83
C LEU A 47 -19.52 -11.34 -12.53
N PRO A 48 -19.69 -12.68 -12.58
CA PRO A 48 -19.52 -13.50 -11.40
C PRO A 48 -18.05 -13.56 -10.99
N VAL A 49 -17.78 -13.29 -9.72
CA VAL A 49 -16.45 -13.33 -9.11
C VAL A 49 -16.45 -14.17 -7.85
N VAL A 50 -15.32 -14.79 -7.55
CA VAL A 50 -15.06 -15.38 -6.24
C VAL A 50 -14.19 -14.41 -5.47
N VAL A 51 -14.61 -14.07 -4.25
CA VAL A 51 -13.92 -13.13 -3.36
C VAL A 51 -13.67 -13.78 -2.02
N TRP A 52 -12.49 -13.56 -1.46
CA TRP A 52 -12.20 -13.89 -0.07
C TRP A 52 -11.29 -12.85 0.58
N GLY A 53 -11.35 -12.78 1.89
CA GLY A 53 -10.76 -11.74 2.72
C GLY A 53 -11.84 -11.07 3.61
N PRO A 54 -11.61 -9.90 4.17
CA PRO A 54 -10.41 -9.07 4.00
C PRO A 54 -9.16 -9.76 4.55
N SER A 55 -8.07 -9.66 3.80
CA SER A 55 -6.76 -10.16 4.18
C SER A 55 -5.84 -9.00 4.55
N GLY A 56 -4.78 -9.32 5.27
CA GLY A 56 -3.85 -8.32 5.77
C GLY A 56 -4.32 -7.66 7.07
N LYS A 57 -3.43 -6.88 7.65
CA LYS A 57 -3.66 -6.17 8.90
C LYS A 57 -4.05 -4.72 8.61
N ALA A 58 -5.13 -4.26 9.22
CA ALA A 58 -5.53 -2.86 9.14
C ALA A 58 -4.47 -1.97 9.80
N VAL A 59 -4.20 -0.83 9.19
CA VAL A 59 -3.31 0.20 9.74
C VAL A 59 -4.14 1.26 10.42
N SER A 60 -3.80 1.57 11.67
CA SER A 60 -4.38 2.71 12.38
C SER A 60 -3.85 4.02 11.77
N VAL A 61 -4.74 4.97 11.58
CA VAL A 61 -4.41 6.32 11.10
C VAL A 61 -4.61 7.28 12.26
N ASP A 62 -3.54 7.57 12.95
CA ASP A 62 -3.53 8.54 14.03
C ASP A 62 -3.68 9.97 13.47
N ARG A 63 -3.99 10.94 14.37
CA ARG A 63 -4.24 12.32 13.98
C ARG A 63 -3.03 12.97 13.26
N ASP A 64 -1.83 12.58 13.65
CA ASP A 64 -0.57 13.11 13.12
C ASP A 64 0.09 12.16 12.11
N ALA A 65 -0.67 11.17 11.61
CA ALA A 65 -0.21 10.32 10.53
C ALA A 65 -0.16 11.09 9.20
N VAL A 66 0.88 10.83 8.42
CA VAL A 66 1.06 11.40 7.08
C VAL A 66 1.21 10.28 6.07
N VAL A 67 0.43 10.32 5.01
CA VAL A 67 0.56 9.38 3.88
C VAL A 67 1.58 9.95 2.89
N VAL A 68 2.57 9.18 2.50
CA VAL A 68 3.51 9.55 1.43
C VAL A 68 3.30 8.61 0.26
N THR A 69 3.19 9.17 -0.93
CA THR A 69 2.93 8.39 -2.14
C THR A 69 3.66 8.91 -3.35
N GLU A 70 3.91 8.04 -4.31
CA GLU A 70 4.31 8.36 -5.67
C GLU A 70 3.17 8.12 -6.66
N PRO A 71 3.17 8.70 -7.87
CA PRO A 71 2.04 8.63 -8.81
C PRO A 71 1.59 7.20 -9.12
N ALA A 72 2.53 6.29 -9.37
CA ALA A 72 2.24 4.90 -9.69
C ALA A 72 1.59 4.13 -8.53
N ALA A 73 1.82 4.55 -7.28
CA ALA A 73 1.30 3.94 -6.06
C ALA A 73 0.13 4.71 -5.42
N ALA A 74 -0.36 5.78 -6.05
CA ALA A 74 -1.40 6.66 -5.50
C ALA A 74 -2.67 5.91 -5.05
N PHE A 75 -3.08 4.86 -5.78
CA PHE A 75 -4.23 4.02 -5.43
C PHE A 75 -4.07 3.29 -4.08
N LEU A 76 -2.85 3.11 -3.59
CA LEU A 76 -2.55 2.53 -2.28
C LEU A 76 -2.71 3.55 -1.15
N ALA A 77 -2.56 4.85 -1.44
CA ALA A 77 -2.76 5.94 -0.49
C ALA A 77 -4.25 6.25 -0.26
N THR A 78 -5.07 6.13 -1.30
CA THR A 78 -6.48 6.54 -1.28
C THR A 78 -7.34 5.88 -0.20
N PRO A 79 -7.17 4.61 0.23
CA PRO A 79 -7.93 4.03 1.34
C PRO A 79 -7.80 4.79 2.65
N PHE A 80 -6.62 5.33 2.93
CA PHE A 80 -6.33 6.10 4.14
C PHE A 80 -7.01 7.46 4.10
N LEU A 81 -6.92 8.15 2.97
CA LEU A 81 -7.52 9.47 2.75
C LEU A 81 -9.05 9.39 2.66
N ASN A 82 -9.58 8.34 2.08
CA ASN A 82 -11.03 8.08 2.06
C ASN A 82 -11.59 7.82 3.46
N ARG A 83 -10.84 7.14 4.33
CA ARG A 83 -11.25 6.84 5.71
C ARG A 83 -11.11 8.05 6.62
N ASN A 84 -10.09 8.87 6.41
CA ASN A 84 -9.83 10.09 7.16
C ASN A 84 -9.53 11.25 6.22
N PRO A 85 -10.54 12.02 5.79
CA PRO A 85 -10.36 13.15 4.87
C PRO A 85 -9.49 14.29 5.42
N SER A 86 -9.26 14.35 6.75
CA SER A 86 -8.36 15.31 7.37
C SER A 86 -6.89 14.85 7.40
N CYS A 87 -6.61 13.60 7.01
CA CYS A 87 -5.26 13.07 6.93
C CYS A 87 -4.42 13.87 5.94
N LYS A 88 -3.22 14.23 6.35
CA LYS A 88 -2.26 14.91 5.47
C LYS A 88 -1.60 13.90 4.55
N PHE A 89 -1.22 14.35 3.36
CA PHE A 89 -0.39 13.54 2.48
C PHE A 89 0.71 14.35 1.80
N ILE A 90 1.75 13.64 1.37
CA ILE A 90 2.83 14.16 0.54
C ILE A 90 2.88 13.31 -0.73
N ALA A 91 2.74 13.93 -1.88
CA ALA A 91 2.93 13.27 -3.18
C ALA A 91 4.30 13.62 -3.75
N LEU A 92 5.09 12.59 -4.07
CA LEU A 92 6.40 12.73 -4.70
C LEU A 92 6.25 13.00 -6.20
N THR A 93 5.76 14.18 -6.54
CA THR A 93 5.50 14.64 -7.90
C THR A 93 5.06 16.11 -7.90
N SER A 94 5.08 16.77 -9.05
CA SER A 94 4.41 18.05 -9.21
C SER A 94 2.89 17.89 -9.09
N ARG A 95 2.18 18.97 -8.73
CA ARG A 95 0.71 18.95 -8.59
C ARG A 95 0.01 18.59 -9.90
N GLU A 96 0.58 18.99 -11.03
CA GLU A 96 0.03 18.72 -12.37
C GLU A 96 0.05 17.23 -12.71
N ASN A 97 1.06 16.51 -12.23
CA ASN A 97 1.25 15.08 -12.45
C ASN A 97 0.69 14.20 -11.32
N ALA A 98 -0.01 14.80 -10.35
CA ALA A 98 -0.47 14.07 -9.15
C ALA A 98 -1.62 13.07 -9.40
N GLY A 99 -2.27 13.11 -10.57
CA GLY A 99 -3.30 12.13 -10.93
C GLY A 99 -4.40 11.99 -9.88
N LEU A 100 -4.57 10.79 -9.33
CA LEU A 100 -5.57 10.50 -8.29
C LEU A 100 -5.45 11.39 -7.05
N MET A 101 -4.25 11.87 -6.72
CA MET A 101 -4.02 12.65 -5.50
C MET A 101 -4.51 14.09 -5.62
N SER A 102 -4.68 14.62 -6.83
CA SER A 102 -5.15 16.00 -7.06
C SER A 102 -6.57 16.27 -6.52
N GLY A 103 -7.37 15.21 -6.33
CA GLY A 103 -8.73 15.30 -5.78
C GLY A 103 -8.80 15.42 -4.25
N TYR A 104 -7.67 15.34 -3.54
CA TYR A 104 -7.63 15.42 -2.07
C TYR A 104 -7.09 16.77 -1.59
N ALA A 105 -7.68 17.33 -0.52
CA ALA A 105 -7.44 18.71 -0.12
C ALA A 105 -6.14 18.95 0.67
N ASN A 106 -5.74 18.00 1.54
CA ASN A 106 -4.67 18.22 2.54
C ASN A 106 -3.31 17.72 2.05
N GLY A 107 -2.94 18.04 0.81
CA GLY A 107 -1.74 17.54 0.16
C GLY A 107 -0.64 18.56 -0.03
N SER A 108 0.60 18.10 0.18
CA SER A 108 1.82 18.74 -0.26
C SER A 108 2.41 17.97 -1.45
N TYR A 109 2.97 18.68 -2.40
CA TYR A 109 3.57 18.11 -3.59
C TYR A 109 5.03 18.49 -3.62
N VAL A 110 5.91 17.52 -3.76
CA VAL A 110 7.37 17.71 -3.75
C VAL A 110 8.00 16.83 -4.83
N GLU A 111 9.13 17.26 -5.36
CA GLU A 111 9.80 16.57 -6.45
C GLU A 111 10.97 15.70 -5.99
N SER A 112 11.32 15.78 -4.70
CA SER A 112 12.42 14.99 -4.14
C SER A 112 12.06 14.31 -2.83
N VAL A 113 12.75 13.21 -2.56
CA VAL A 113 12.64 12.46 -1.29
C VAL A 113 13.18 13.29 -0.12
N ASP A 114 14.20 14.11 -0.36
CA ASP A 114 14.79 14.98 0.68
C ASP A 114 13.81 16.05 1.14
N GLU A 115 13.08 16.69 0.21
CA GLU A 115 11.99 17.62 0.52
C GLU A 115 10.87 16.94 1.29
N ALA A 116 10.46 15.74 0.88
CA ALA A 116 9.46 14.96 1.62
C ALA A 116 9.93 14.66 3.05
N GLY A 117 11.19 14.26 3.22
CA GLY A 117 11.80 14.01 4.52
C GLY A 117 11.84 15.28 5.40
N ALA A 118 12.15 16.43 4.82
CA ALA A 118 12.12 17.71 5.52
C ALA A 118 10.72 18.08 6.01
N LEU A 119 9.71 17.97 5.14
CA LEU A 119 8.31 18.23 5.47
C LEU A 119 7.79 17.28 6.57
N LEU A 120 8.12 16.00 6.52
CA LEU A 120 7.71 15.03 7.53
C LEU A 120 8.27 15.39 8.92
N ARG A 121 9.52 15.88 8.99
CA ARG A 121 10.12 16.36 10.24
C ARG A 121 9.44 17.64 10.74
N GLU A 122 9.16 18.59 9.85
CA GLU A 122 8.44 19.82 10.17
C GLU A 122 7.03 19.53 10.70
N MET A 123 6.31 18.62 10.06
CA MET A 123 4.97 18.17 10.47
C MET A 123 4.98 17.36 11.76
N LYS A 124 6.15 16.94 12.26
CA LYS A 124 6.31 16.03 13.41
C LYS A 124 5.45 14.76 13.26
N ALA A 125 5.47 14.19 12.07
CA ALA A 125 4.66 13.00 11.77
C ALA A 125 4.97 11.87 12.75
N SER A 126 3.97 11.41 13.49
CA SER A 126 4.07 10.28 14.42
C SER A 126 4.14 8.95 13.66
N THR A 127 3.40 8.86 12.57
CA THR A 127 3.34 7.70 11.70
C THR A 127 3.41 8.16 10.24
N VAL A 128 4.28 7.52 9.47
CA VAL A 128 4.44 7.74 8.03
C VAL A 128 3.94 6.49 7.30
N ILE A 129 2.88 6.63 6.52
CA ILE A 129 2.31 5.53 5.74
C ILE A 129 2.87 5.65 4.33
N GLY A 130 3.86 4.82 4.00
CA GLY A 130 4.55 4.81 2.71
C GLY A 130 3.83 3.96 1.67
N ALA A 131 3.02 4.60 0.83
CA ALA A 131 2.47 4.02 -0.41
C ALA A 131 3.47 4.29 -1.55
N LEU A 132 4.61 3.62 -1.51
CA LEU A 132 5.81 3.90 -2.29
C LEU A 132 6.51 2.62 -2.71
N ASN A 133 7.31 2.69 -3.75
CA ASN A 133 8.31 1.66 -4.02
C ASN A 133 9.28 1.54 -2.83
N MET A 134 9.76 0.32 -2.58
CA MET A 134 10.58 0.04 -1.41
C MET A 134 11.89 0.81 -1.40
N ASP A 135 12.48 1.08 -2.56
CA ASP A 135 13.70 1.90 -2.65
C ASP A 135 13.43 3.36 -2.27
N THR A 136 12.27 3.90 -2.63
CA THR A 136 11.83 5.25 -2.21
C THR A 136 11.62 5.31 -0.70
N VAL A 137 11.06 4.25 -0.10
CA VAL A 137 10.92 4.17 1.37
C VAL A 137 12.30 4.15 2.05
N ARG A 138 13.25 3.39 1.51
CA ARG A 138 14.64 3.36 2.03
C ARG A 138 15.30 4.74 1.93
N ALA A 139 15.11 5.44 0.81
CA ALA A 139 15.61 6.79 0.61
C ALA A 139 15.02 7.79 1.62
N LEU A 140 13.71 7.71 1.92
CA LEU A 140 13.07 8.53 2.96
C LEU A 140 13.71 8.33 4.34
N VAL A 141 13.99 7.08 4.69
CA VAL A 141 14.67 6.77 5.95
C VAL A 141 16.10 7.29 5.94
N ALA A 142 16.82 7.18 4.82
CA ALA A 142 18.15 7.75 4.66
C ALA A 142 18.15 9.29 4.76
N ALA A 143 17.07 9.95 4.30
CA ALA A 143 16.83 11.39 4.46
C ALA A 143 16.45 11.81 5.90
N GLY A 144 16.54 10.90 6.88
CA GLY A 144 16.39 11.18 8.31
C GLY A 144 14.97 10.97 8.87
N VAL A 145 14.06 10.34 8.13
CA VAL A 145 12.77 9.89 8.69
C VAL A 145 13.01 8.72 9.63
N SER A 146 12.39 8.74 10.81
CA SER A 146 12.56 7.67 11.81
C SER A 146 12.08 6.33 11.30
N ARG A 147 12.92 5.30 11.34
CA ARG A 147 12.56 3.91 10.96
C ARG A 147 11.32 3.39 11.68
N ARG A 148 11.15 3.75 12.95
CA ARG A 148 10.05 3.28 13.81
C ARG A 148 8.71 3.93 13.47
N SER A 149 8.74 5.07 12.80
CA SER A 149 7.51 5.76 12.39
C SER A 149 6.99 5.33 11.02
N VAL A 150 7.74 4.54 10.24
CA VAL A 150 7.38 4.20 8.88
C VAL A 150 6.65 2.87 8.80
N MET A 151 5.45 2.91 8.21
CA MET A 151 4.69 1.75 7.74
C MET A 151 4.85 1.66 6.22
N ALA A 152 5.65 0.71 5.75
CA ALA A 152 5.99 0.55 4.35
C ALA A 152 5.05 -0.44 3.65
N PHE A 153 4.56 -0.11 2.46
CA PHE A 153 3.83 -1.06 1.63
C PHE A 153 4.81 -2.11 1.06
N ALA A 154 4.61 -3.37 1.42
CA ALA A 154 5.42 -4.47 0.93
C ALA A 154 4.82 -5.02 -0.37
N SER A 155 5.33 -4.53 -1.51
CA SER A 155 4.89 -4.93 -2.86
C SER A 155 5.41 -6.32 -3.24
N THR A 156 4.87 -7.37 -2.60
CA THR A 156 5.25 -8.76 -2.87
C THR A 156 4.19 -9.49 -3.67
N LYS A 157 4.56 -10.62 -4.27
CA LYS A 157 3.61 -11.50 -4.95
C LYS A 157 2.70 -12.19 -3.93
N ILE A 158 1.42 -11.83 -3.92
CA ILE A 158 0.39 -12.49 -3.09
C ILE A 158 -0.40 -13.46 -3.98
N SER A 159 -0.40 -14.74 -3.63
CA SER A 159 -1.09 -15.78 -4.41
C SER A 159 -2.32 -16.34 -3.71
N CYS A 160 -2.23 -16.76 -2.45
CA CYS A 160 -3.37 -17.36 -1.74
C CYS A 160 -4.14 -16.39 -0.84
N GLY A 161 -3.49 -15.35 -0.31
CA GLY A 161 -4.11 -14.38 0.61
C GLY A 161 -4.37 -14.90 2.04
N VAL A 162 -4.00 -16.13 2.37
CA VAL A 162 -4.36 -16.83 3.63
C VAL A 162 -3.17 -17.55 4.27
N ASP A 163 -1.94 -17.11 4.01
CA ASP A 163 -0.69 -17.66 4.56
C ASP A 163 -0.37 -19.12 4.18
N GLY A 164 -1.13 -19.75 3.32
CA GLY A 164 -0.93 -21.18 2.97
C GLY A 164 0.25 -21.43 2.03
N CYS A 165 0.47 -20.58 1.02
CA CYS A 165 1.45 -20.83 -0.05
C CYS A 165 2.84 -20.25 0.19
N LYS A 166 3.01 -19.37 1.18
CA LYS A 166 4.26 -18.67 1.52
C LYS A 166 4.91 -17.85 0.38
N SER A 167 4.20 -17.59 -0.73
CA SER A 167 4.75 -16.81 -1.85
C SER A 167 5.00 -15.33 -1.50
N CYS A 168 4.35 -14.82 -0.47
CA CYS A 168 4.51 -13.45 0.04
C CYS A 168 5.32 -13.38 1.34
N TYR A 169 6.15 -14.39 1.58
CA TYR A 169 7.01 -14.46 2.76
C TYR A 169 8.14 -13.44 2.68
N LEU A 170 8.42 -12.77 3.81
CA LEU A 170 9.55 -11.86 3.99
C LEU A 170 10.36 -12.27 5.22
N HIS A 171 11.66 -12.19 5.11
CA HIS A 171 12.56 -12.25 6.25
C HIS A 171 12.40 -11.03 7.15
N SER A 172 12.47 -11.26 8.45
CA SER A 172 12.38 -10.22 9.47
C SER A 172 13.54 -10.39 10.47
N PRO A 173 14.22 -9.31 10.87
CA PRO A 173 15.32 -9.40 11.81
C PRO A 173 14.88 -9.84 13.21
N GLU A 174 13.61 -9.63 13.56
CA GLU A 174 13.08 -9.93 14.89
C GLU A 174 12.28 -11.23 14.95
N LEU A 175 11.82 -11.76 13.82
CA LEU A 175 10.95 -12.93 13.76
C LEU A 175 11.64 -14.06 13.02
N PRO A 176 12.10 -15.11 13.74
CA PRO A 176 12.80 -16.25 13.10
C PRO A 176 11.99 -16.96 12.02
N LEU A 177 10.65 -16.93 12.13
CA LEU A 177 9.74 -17.49 11.14
C LEU A 177 9.33 -16.48 10.05
N GLY A 178 9.92 -15.26 10.07
CA GLY A 178 9.60 -14.19 9.13
C GLY A 178 8.14 -13.71 9.18
N LEU A 179 7.71 -13.05 8.10
CA LEU A 179 6.40 -12.44 7.97
C LEU A 179 5.74 -12.87 6.66
N SER A 180 4.48 -13.27 6.71
CA SER A 180 3.66 -13.39 5.50
C SER A 180 2.88 -12.10 5.27
N VAL A 181 3.15 -11.42 4.17
CA VAL A 181 2.54 -10.11 3.85
C VAL A 181 1.03 -10.19 3.79
N CYS A 182 0.47 -11.30 3.30
CA CYS A 182 -0.98 -11.47 3.21
C CYS A 182 -1.70 -11.52 4.56
N CYS A 183 -1.00 -11.81 5.67
CA CYS A 183 -1.59 -11.85 7.01
C CYS A 183 -1.12 -10.70 7.90
N ASN A 184 0.15 -10.33 7.79
CA ASN A 184 0.77 -9.33 8.67
C ASN A 184 0.83 -7.92 8.05
N GLY A 185 0.75 -7.82 6.70
CA GLY A 185 0.79 -6.59 5.93
C GLY A 185 -0.55 -6.23 5.29
N PRO A 186 -0.56 -5.65 4.09
CA PRO A 186 0.59 -5.34 3.24
C PRO A 186 1.45 -4.15 3.72
N TYR A 187 0.96 -3.33 4.63
CA TYR A 187 1.76 -2.29 5.26
C TYR A 187 2.45 -2.87 6.49
N LEU A 188 3.77 -2.89 6.47
CA LEU A 188 4.61 -3.44 7.53
C LEU A 188 5.45 -2.33 8.18
N PRO A 189 5.69 -2.41 9.51
CA PRO A 189 6.69 -1.54 10.13
C PRO A 189 8.05 -1.74 9.45
N TYR A 190 8.69 -0.64 9.07
CA TYR A 190 9.97 -0.66 8.34
C TYR A 190 11.06 -1.44 9.09
N ASP A 191 11.11 -1.32 10.40
CA ASP A 191 12.10 -2.00 11.27
C ASP A 191 11.89 -3.51 11.37
N LYS A 192 10.74 -4.03 10.92
CA LYS A 192 10.44 -5.48 10.84
C LYS A 192 10.87 -6.12 9.53
N ILE A 193 11.37 -5.35 8.57
CA ILE A 193 11.74 -5.83 7.23
C ILE A 193 13.26 -5.94 7.14
N ASP A 194 13.77 -7.13 6.83
CA ASP A 194 15.17 -7.31 6.47
C ASP A 194 15.34 -7.01 4.98
N PHE A 195 15.79 -5.80 4.66
CA PHE A 195 15.90 -5.34 3.28
C PHE A 195 16.97 -6.08 2.47
N GLU A 196 18.04 -6.52 3.11
CA GLU A 196 19.12 -7.23 2.41
C GLU A 196 18.68 -8.64 2.02
N ALA A 197 18.04 -9.34 2.95
CA ALA A 197 17.53 -10.69 2.68
C ALA A 197 16.34 -10.69 1.71
N ASN A 198 15.57 -9.59 1.63
CA ASN A 198 14.33 -9.51 0.84
C ASN A 198 14.47 -8.71 -0.46
N VAL A 199 15.67 -8.31 -0.88
CA VAL A 199 15.87 -7.44 -2.06
C VAL A 199 15.16 -7.91 -3.33
N ARG A 200 15.02 -9.22 -3.53
CA ARG A 200 14.36 -9.82 -4.70
C ARG A 200 12.86 -10.07 -4.51
N CYS A 201 12.33 -9.79 -3.33
CA CYS A 201 10.92 -10.06 -3.01
C CYS A 201 10.01 -8.89 -3.36
N PHE A 202 10.55 -7.68 -3.55
CA PHE A 202 9.79 -6.48 -3.82
C PHE A 202 9.68 -6.23 -5.32
N HIS A 203 8.49 -5.81 -5.75
CA HIS A 203 8.19 -5.43 -7.13
C HIS A 203 8.01 -3.92 -7.21
N ALA A 204 8.59 -3.29 -8.23
CA ALA A 204 8.32 -1.89 -8.52
C ALA A 204 6.89 -1.70 -9.03
N PHE A 205 6.32 -0.53 -8.77
CA PHE A 205 5.09 -0.09 -9.44
C PHE A 205 5.47 0.47 -10.80
N GLU A 206 4.86 -0.05 -11.85
CA GLU A 206 5.01 0.39 -13.25
C GLU A 206 3.82 1.28 -13.67
#